data_758cab26f3eb4b8ad13a44822fa03922
#
_entry.id   758cab26f3eb4b8ad13a44822fa03922
#
_cell.length_a   1.000
_cell.length_b   1.000
_cell.length_c   1.000
_cell.angle_alpha   90.00
_cell.angle_beta   90.00
_cell.angle_gamma   90.00
#
_symmetry.space_group_name_H-M   'P 1'
#
loop_
_entity.id
_entity.type
_entity.pdbx_description
1 polymer ?
#
loop_
_entity_poly.entity_id
_entity_poly.type
_entity_poly.pdbx_seq_one_letter_code
_entity_poly.pdbx_strand_id
1 'polypeptide(L)'
;IYGLVAPGYAMAKLSAKHILNSQSLESFTGADMSTKLKLMGVDVGSIGDAHAKTSGALSYTYENQPEAVYKKIVVSSDKKQLLGAVLVGDCQEYDDLLQYMLNAIELPQSPESLILPMATNKPSLGSDALPDTATICSCLNVTKANIIESIDLGACSVDEVKSCTKASTGCGGCSALLKNVVDQELATRGVDVSNDLCQHFAYSRRELYDIISVEKFTTFEQLIKQKGKGSGCEICKPTVASILASIWNDYILKSAQVPLQDTNDNFLANMQKDGTYSIVPRIPGGEITPDKLIVIGQVAKKYNLYTKITGGQRID
;
A
#
# COMPACT_ATOMS: atom_id res chain seq x y z
N ILE A 1 6.94 18.43 15.47
CA ILE A 1 7.26 17.89 14.12
C ILE A 1 6.68 16.50 14.06
N TYR A 2 5.86 16.24 13.05
CA TYR A 2 5.29 14.93 12.80
C TYR A 2 6.21 14.16 11.85
N GLY A 3 6.60 12.95 12.20
CA GLY A 3 7.43 12.07 11.38
C GLY A 3 6.66 11.23 10.36
N LEU A 4 5.41 11.60 10.04
CA LEU A 4 4.51 10.87 9.15
C LEU A 4 4.17 11.68 7.90
N VAL A 5 3.88 10.98 6.80
CA VAL A 5 3.60 11.58 5.49
C VAL A 5 2.29 12.36 5.48
N ALA A 6 1.21 11.79 6.01
CA ALA A 6 -0.12 12.43 6.00
C ALA A 6 -0.16 13.79 6.73
N PRO A 7 0.35 13.91 7.98
CA PRO A 7 0.51 15.22 8.61
C PRO A 7 1.38 16.17 7.82
N GLY A 8 2.44 15.68 7.18
CA GLY A 8 3.33 16.48 6.34
C GLY A 8 2.60 17.13 5.15
N TYR A 9 1.76 16.39 4.47
CA TYR A 9 0.92 16.93 3.39
C TYR A 9 -0.10 17.96 3.89
N ALA A 10 -0.75 17.70 5.03
CA ALA A 10 -1.69 18.66 5.62
C ALA A 10 -1.00 19.98 5.97
N MET A 11 0.17 19.92 6.59
CA MET A 11 0.98 21.09 6.92
C MET A 11 1.45 21.85 5.67
N ALA A 12 1.94 21.14 4.63
CA ALA A 12 2.38 21.73 3.38
C ALA A 12 1.24 22.46 2.65
N LYS A 13 0.06 21.83 2.61
CA LYS A 13 -1.15 22.43 2.00
C LYS A 13 -1.56 23.72 2.71
N LEU A 14 -1.53 23.70 4.04
CA LEU A 14 -1.85 24.88 4.83
C LEU A 14 -0.81 25.99 4.66
N SER A 15 0.48 25.65 4.66
CA SER A 15 1.56 26.60 4.40
C SER A 15 1.43 27.23 3.02
N ALA A 16 1.11 26.46 1.97
CA ALA A 16 0.87 26.97 0.65
C ALA A 16 -0.32 27.95 0.62
N LYS A 17 -1.42 27.64 1.30
CA LYS A 17 -2.57 28.56 1.43
C LYS A 17 -2.17 29.88 2.10
N HIS A 18 -1.38 29.83 3.18
CA HIS A 18 -0.91 31.04 3.85
C HIS A 18 0.02 31.88 2.99
N ILE A 19 0.87 31.25 2.18
CA ILE A 19 1.76 31.96 1.23
C ILE A 19 0.94 32.67 0.15
N LEU A 20 -0.08 32.01 -0.38
CA LEU A 20 -0.93 32.56 -1.45
C LEU A 20 -1.96 33.56 -0.93
N ASN A 21 -2.42 33.40 0.30
CA ASN A 21 -3.40 34.28 0.95
C ASN A 21 -3.01 34.52 2.40
N SER A 22 -2.28 35.60 2.65
CA SER A 22 -1.80 35.99 3.97
C SER A 22 -2.92 36.33 4.97
N GLN A 23 -4.16 36.47 4.53
CA GLN A 23 -5.33 36.69 5.39
C GLN A 23 -6.04 35.37 5.79
N SER A 24 -5.52 34.22 5.37
CA SER A 24 -6.09 32.93 5.81
C SER A 24 -5.91 32.77 7.31
N LEU A 25 -7.03 32.64 8.04
CA LEU A 25 -7.08 32.40 9.49
C LEU A 25 -6.99 30.90 9.84
N GLU A 26 -6.86 30.05 8.85
CA GLU A 26 -6.75 28.59 9.07
C GLU A 26 -5.46 28.28 9.86
N SER A 27 -5.55 27.51 10.93
CA SER A 27 -4.38 27.06 11.68
C SER A 27 -4.31 25.53 11.65
N PHE A 28 -3.10 24.99 11.76
CA PHE A 28 -2.91 23.55 11.88
C PHE A 28 -3.35 23.09 13.28
N THR A 29 -4.44 22.36 13.35
CA THR A 29 -5.03 21.88 14.61
C THR A 29 -4.59 20.46 15.00
N GLY A 30 -3.71 19.85 14.20
CA GLY A 30 -3.26 18.49 14.36
C GLY A 30 -3.63 17.62 13.16
N ALA A 31 -3.19 16.37 13.18
CA ALA A 31 -3.52 15.37 12.18
C ALA A 31 -3.57 14.00 12.84
N ASP A 32 -4.23 13.07 12.18
CA ASP A 32 -4.21 11.67 12.58
C ASP A 32 -2.77 11.12 12.53
N MET A 33 -2.38 10.49 13.64
CA MET A 33 -1.05 9.90 13.83
C MET A 33 -1.09 8.38 13.73
N SER A 34 -2.18 7.81 13.26
CA SER A 34 -2.30 6.36 13.06
C SER A 34 -1.23 5.87 12.12
N THR A 35 -0.62 4.76 12.49
CA THR A 35 0.51 4.19 11.76
C THR A 35 0.52 2.67 11.87
N LYS A 36 0.91 2.02 10.76
CA LYS A 36 1.18 0.59 10.70
C LYS A 36 2.59 0.41 10.16
N LEU A 37 3.39 -0.32 10.88
CA LEU A 37 4.78 -0.57 10.50
C LEU A 37 5.19 -1.99 10.86
N LYS A 38 6.22 -2.48 10.18
CA LYS A 38 6.88 -3.74 10.51
C LYS A 38 8.21 -3.42 11.15
N LEU A 39 8.36 -3.76 12.43
CA LEU A 39 9.55 -3.51 13.21
C LEU A 39 10.24 -4.82 13.54
N MET A 40 11.45 -5.04 13.00
CA MET A 40 12.26 -6.24 13.25
C MET A 40 11.48 -7.57 13.03
N GLY A 41 10.61 -7.59 12.01
CA GLY A 41 9.80 -8.76 11.69
C GLY A 41 8.46 -8.85 12.42
N VAL A 42 8.17 -7.93 13.35
CA VAL A 42 6.90 -7.86 14.07
C VAL A 42 6.04 -6.75 13.48
N ASP A 43 4.80 -7.06 13.15
CA ASP A 43 3.82 -6.07 12.71
C ASP A 43 3.31 -5.26 13.92
N VAL A 44 3.29 -3.94 13.79
CA VAL A 44 2.83 -3.03 14.84
C VAL A 44 1.87 -2.01 14.23
N GLY A 45 0.68 -1.88 14.84
CA GLY A 45 -0.32 -0.87 14.48
C GLY A 45 -0.69 -0.01 15.67
N SER A 46 -0.80 1.30 15.46
CA SER A 46 -1.28 2.26 16.45
C SER A 46 -2.31 3.17 15.79
N ILE A 47 -3.45 3.36 16.42
CA ILE A 47 -4.59 4.13 15.92
C ILE A 47 -5.05 5.09 17.01
N GLY A 48 -5.23 6.36 16.68
CA GLY A 48 -5.88 7.37 17.51
C GLY A 48 -5.38 7.43 18.96
N ASP A 49 -6.30 7.44 19.92
CA ASP A 49 -6.00 7.42 21.36
C ASP A 49 -5.58 6.03 21.84
N ALA A 50 -4.44 5.56 21.39
CA ALA A 50 -3.87 4.26 21.74
C ALA A 50 -3.61 4.06 23.25
N HIS A 51 -3.51 5.16 24.01
CA HIS A 51 -3.18 5.17 25.44
C HIS A 51 -4.37 5.37 26.36
N ALA A 52 -5.60 5.47 25.82
CA ALA A 52 -6.83 5.72 26.57
C ALA A 52 -6.75 6.98 27.45
N LYS A 53 -6.24 8.08 26.90
CA LYS A 53 -6.14 9.37 27.59
C LYS A 53 -7.47 10.12 27.64
N THR A 54 -8.40 9.77 26.77
CA THR A 54 -9.74 10.33 26.73
C THR A 54 -10.49 9.98 28.01
N SER A 55 -11.02 10.99 28.70
CA SER A 55 -11.76 10.79 29.95
C SER A 55 -12.97 9.89 29.76
N GLY A 56 -13.11 8.87 30.60
CA GLY A 56 -14.20 7.89 30.54
C GLY A 56 -14.04 6.82 29.46
N ALA A 57 -12.91 6.79 28.72
CA ALA A 57 -12.66 5.75 27.75
C ALA A 57 -12.54 4.37 28.40
N LEU A 58 -13.05 3.36 27.71
CA LEU A 58 -12.96 1.95 28.10
C LEU A 58 -11.98 1.23 27.19
N SER A 59 -11.30 0.20 27.72
CA SER A 59 -10.34 -0.59 26.93
C SER A 59 -10.69 -2.07 26.96
N TYR A 60 -10.60 -2.71 25.80
CA TYR A 60 -10.64 -4.17 25.66
C TYR A 60 -9.28 -4.64 25.19
N THR A 61 -8.75 -5.69 25.81
CA THR A 61 -7.43 -6.22 25.52
C THR A 61 -7.51 -7.72 25.25
N TYR A 62 -6.83 -8.16 24.20
CA TYR A 62 -6.58 -9.56 23.88
C TYR A 62 -5.07 -9.80 23.85
N GLU A 63 -4.62 -10.83 24.54
CA GLU A 63 -3.21 -11.22 24.58
C GLU A 63 -3.08 -12.73 24.34
N ASN A 64 -2.16 -13.08 23.43
CA ASN A 64 -1.77 -14.47 23.17
C ASN A 64 -0.25 -14.56 23.22
N GLN A 65 0.30 -14.89 24.39
CA GLN A 65 1.74 -14.94 24.62
C GLN A 65 2.47 -15.99 23.76
N PRO A 66 1.95 -17.22 23.57
CA PRO A 66 2.60 -18.21 22.71
C PRO A 66 2.80 -17.74 21.27
N GLU A 67 1.90 -16.93 20.73
CA GLU A 67 1.96 -16.40 19.37
C GLU A 67 2.53 -14.98 19.31
N ALA A 68 2.93 -14.41 20.46
CA ALA A 68 3.41 -13.05 20.58
C ALA A 68 2.45 -11.99 20.00
N VAL A 69 1.14 -12.18 20.24
CA VAL A 69 0.08 -11.28 19.78
C VAL A 69 -0.49 -10.48 20.95
N TYR A 70 -0.57 -9.16 20.76
CA TYR A 70 -1.25 -8.25 21.66
C TYR A 70 -2.15 -7.32 20.86
N LYS A 71 -3.42 -7.22 21.25
CA LYS A 71 -4.41 -6.33 20.64
C LYS A 71 -5.18 -5.58 21.73
N LYS A 72 -5.28 -4.27 21.56
CA LYS A 72 -6.08 -3.41 22.45
C LYS A 72 -6.91 -2.46 21.60
N ILE A 73 -8.19 -2.33 21.92
CA ILE A 73 -9.05 -1.25 21.43
C ILE A 73 -9.47 -0.35 22.59
N VAL A 74 -9.58 0.92 22.29
CA VAL A 74 -10.04 1.97 23.19
C VAL A 74 -11.35 2.52 22.62
N VAL A 75 -12.41 2.48 23.42
CA VAL A 75 -13.75 2.88 22.98
C VAL A 75 -14.33 3.96 23.90
N SER A 76 -15.31 4.69 23.40
CA SER A 76 -16.05 5.69 24.18
C SER A 76 -16.78 5.06 25.38
N SER A 77 -17.15 5.87 26.37
CA SER A 77 -17.86 5.43 27.58
C SER A 77 -19.20 4.77 27.31
N ASP A 78 -19.86 5.12 26.21
CA ASP A 78 -21.11 4.52 25.72
C ASP A 78 -20.89 3.30 24.80
N LYS A 79 -19.61 2.92 24.56
CA LYS A 79 -19.18 1.81 23.72
C LYS A 79 -19.56 1.93 22.23
N LYS A 80 -19.92 3.12 21.77
CA LYS A 80 -20.42 3.32 20.41
C LYS A 80 -19.33 3.73 19.41
N GLN A 81 -18.24 4.31 19.88
CA GLN A 81 -17.18 4.84 19.03
C GLN A 81 -15.82 4.26 19.37
N LEU A 82 -15.03 3.95 18.35
CA LEU A 82 -13.62 3.62 18.49
C LEU A 82 -12.82 4.91 18.65
N LEU A 83 -12.07 5.02 19.72
CA LEU A 83 -11.18 6.15 20.01
C LEU A 83 -9.73 5.85 19.64
N GLY A 84 -9.34 4.61 19.73
CA GLY A 84 -7.98 4.19 19.39
C GLY A 84 -7.76 2.70 19.46
N ALA A 85 -6.60 2.26 18.99
CA ALA A 85 -6.18 0.85 19.06
C ALA A 85 -4.67 0.71 19.10
N VAL A 86 -4.21 -0.42 19.64
CA VAL A 86 -2.83 -0.93 19.52
C VAL A 86 -2.87 -2.38 19.10
N LEU A 87 -2.12 -2.73 18.07
CA LEU A 87 -1.98 -4.10 17.58
C LEU A 87 -0.48 -4.42 17.49
N VAL A 88 -0.08 -5.59 17.98
CA VAL A 88 1.30 -6.08 17.92
C VAL A 88 1.28 -7.57 17.56
N GLY A 89 2.13 -7.97 16.63
CA GLY A 89 2.26 -9.34 16.14
C GLY A 89 1.29 -9.65 15.02
N ASP A 90 0.00 -9.45 15.23
CA ASP A 90 -1.05 -9.59 14.20
C ASP A 90 -1.81 -8.27 14.07
N CYS A 91 -1.74 -7.68 12.88
CA CYS A 91 -2.36 -6.40 12.55
C CYS A 91 -3.40 -6.53 11.41
N GLN A 92 -4.06 -7.67 11.28
CA GLN A 92 -5.04 -7.88 10.20
C GLN A 92 -6.22 -6.92 10.30
N GLU A 93 -6.67 -6.60 11.51
CA GLU A 93 -7.82 -5.71 11.74
C GLU A 93 -7.49 -4.22 11.66
N TYR A 94 -6.22 -3.84 11.41
CA TYR A 94 -5.78 -2.44 11.44
C TYR A 94 -6.60 -1.56 10.51
N ASP A 95 -6.82 -1.98 9.28
CA ASP A 95 -7.48 -1.15 8.27
C ASP A 95 -8.96 -0.94 8.61
N ASP A 96 -9.65 -1.96 9.08
CA ASP A 96 -11.05 -1.87 9.53
C ASP A 96 -11.18 -0.98 10.78
N LEU A 97 -10.32 -1.18 11.78
CA LEU A 97 -10.32 -0.35 13.00
C LEU A 97 -10.03 1.12 12.69
N LEU A 98 -9.12 1.39 11.76
CA LEU A 98 -8.85 2.75 11.32
C LEU A 98 -10.09 3.41 10.69
N GLN A 99 -10.87 2.66 9.89
CA GLN A 99 -12.11 3.16 9.30
C GLN A 99 -13.19 3.41 10.35
N TYR A 100 -13.33 2.55 11.36
CA TYR A 100 -14.24 2.80 12.48
C TYR A 100 -13.92 4.12 13.16
N MET A 101 -12.65 4.40 13.43
CA MET A 101 -12.23 5.65 14.09
C MET A 101 -12.39 6.87 13.19
N LEU A 102 -11.84 6.84 11.98
CA LEU A 102 -11.81 8.01 11.09
C LEU A 102 -13.21 8.48 10.66
N ASN A 103 -14.12 7.53 10.48
CA ASN A 103 -15.46 7.82 9.97
C ASN A 103 -16.54 7.79 11.07
N ALA A 104 -16.13 7.68 12.34
CA ALA A 104 -17.04 7.61 13.48
C ALA A 104 -18.17 6.56 13.30
N ILE A 105 -17.83 5.42 12.71
CA ILE A 105 -18.78 4.32 12.48
C ILE A 105 -19.16 3.72 13.83
N GLU A 106 -20.45 3.48 14.04
CA GLU A 106 -20.95 2.88 15.29
C GLU A 106 -20.41 1.46 15.43
N LEU A 107 -19.85 1.18 16.61
CA LEU A 107 -19.29 -0.12 16.95
C LEU A 107 -20.38 -1.19 17.11
N PRO A 108 -20.08 -2.48 16.87
CA PRO A 108 -20.99 -3.56 17.20
C PRO A 108 -21.29 -3.60 18.70
N GLN A 109 -22.40 -4.23 19.10
CA GLN A 109 -22.80 -4.34 20.52
C GLN A 109 -21.71 -4.96 21.40
N SER A 110 -20.86 -5.81 20.85
CA SER A 110 -19.69 -6.41 21.49
C SER A 110 -18.42 -5.92 20.79
N PRO A 111 -17.88 -4.75 21.16
CA PRO A 111 -16.69 -4.18 20.50
C PRO A 111 -15.46 -5.07 20.54
N GLU A 112 -15.32 -5.90 21.57
CA GLU A 112 -14.25 -6.89 21.72
C GLU A 112 -14.19 -7.91 20.58
N SER A 113 -15.33 -8.16 19.92
CA SER A 113 -15.39 -9.08 18.76
C SER A 113 -14.50 -8.64 17.61
N LEU A 114 -14.17 -7.35 17.52
CA LEU A 114 -13.29 -6.81 16.46
C LEU A 114 -11.85 -7.31 16.58
N ILE A 115 -11.40 -7.68 17.78
CA ILE A 115 -10.00 -8.11 18.04
C ILE A 115 -9.87 -9.59 18.44
N LEU A 116 -10.98 -10.29 18.66
CA LEU A 116 -10.95 -11.71 19.03
C LEU A 116 -10.73 -12.61 17.81
N PRO A 117 -9.88 -13.66 17.91
CA PRO A 117 -9.54 -14.53 16.77
C PRO A 117 -10.68 -15.47 16.33
N MET A 118 -11.64 -15.75 17.22
CA MET A 118 -12.62 -16.85 17.08
C MET A 118 -13.97 -16.42 16.49
N ALA A 119 -14.16 -15.18 16.07
CA ALA A 119 -15.42 -14.80 15.45
C ALA A 119 -15.49 -15.39 14.03
N THR A 120 -16.21 -16.50 13.89
CA THR A 120 -16.56 -17.10 12.58
C THR A 120 -17.33 -16.12 11.67
N ASN A 121 -17.82 -15.03 12.24
CA ASN A 121 -18.36 -13.86 11.57
C ASN A 121 -17.71 -12.61 12.17
N LYS A 122 -16.41 -12.39 11.95
CA LYS A 122 -15.84 -11.05 12.21
C LYS A 122 -16.65 -10.07 11.37
N PRO A 123 -17.22 -9.01 11.96
CA PRO A 123 -17.79 -7.93 11.17
C PRO A 123 -16.63 -7.24 10.44
N SER A 124 -16.28 -7.76 9.26
CA SER A 124 -15.46 -7.02 8.32
C SER A 124 -16.31 -5.83 7.87
N LEU A 125 -15.79 -4.64 7.97
CA LEU A 125 -16.36 -3.48 7.30
C LEU A 125 -16.25 -3.74 5.78
N GLY A 126 -17.28 -4.39 5.23
CA GLY A 126 -17.43 -4.40 3.78
C GLY A 126 -17.46 -2.94 3.29
N SER A 127 -16.97 -2.69 2.09
CA SER A 127 -17.03 -1.34 1.50
C SER A 127 -18.46 -0.78 1.44
N ASP A 128 -19.49 -1.65 1.50
CA ASP A 128 -20.90 -1.27 1.60
C ASP A 128 -21.25 -0.56 2.91
N ALA A 129 -20.62 -0.92 4.00
CA ALA A 129 -20.86 -0.31 5.31
C ALA A 129 -20.20 1.08 5.44
N LEU A 130 -19.33 1.45 4.51
CA LEU A 130 -18.69 2.76 4.49
C LEU A 130 -19.63 3.81 3.88
N PRO A 131 -19.95 4.91 4.59
CA PRO A 131 -20.72 6.00 3.99
C PRO A 131 -19.94 6.67 2.86
N ASP A 132 -20.62 7.32 1.93
CA ASP A 132 -19.96 8.01 0.79
C ASP A 132 -19.00 9.11 1.25
N THR A 133 -19.25 9.68 2.41
CA THR A 133 -18.37 10.67 3.04
C THR A 133 -17.11 10.06 3.67
N ALA A 134 -17.02 8.71 3.75
CA ALA A 134 -15.88 8.04 4.36
C ALA A 134 -14.57 8.39 3.66
N THR A 135 -13.58 8.79 4.44
CA THR A 135 -12.22 9.06 3.95
C THR A 135 -11.49 7.74 3.69
N ILE A 136 -11.28 7.42 2.42
CA ILE A 136 -10.55 6.21 1.98
C ILE A 136 -9.04 6.49 1.98
N CYS A 137 -8.63 7.65 1.46
CA CYS A 137 -7.22 8.04 1.42
C CYS A 137 -6.98 9.27 2.30
N SER A 138 -6.48 9.05 3.52
CA SER A 138 -6.29 10.13 4.50
C SER A 138 -5.23 11.15 4.08
N CYS A 139 -4.11 10.72 3.47
CA CYS A 139 -3.02 11.62 3.09
C CYS A 139 -3.39 12.57 1.94
N LEU A 140 -4.32 12.18 1.07
CA LEU A 140 -4.77 12.99 -0.07
C LEU A 140 -6.25 13.42 0.07
N ASN A 141 -6.88 13.09 1.21
CA ASN A 141 -8.25 13.43 1.55
C ASN A 141 -9.27 13.03 0.47
N VAL A 142 -9.15 11.78 -0.02
CA VAL A 142 -10.07 11.22 -1.01
C VAL A 142 -11.14 10.41 -0.30
N THR A 143 -12.41 10.76 -0.55
CA THR A 143 -13.58 10.08 0.03
C THR A 143 -14.07 8.94 -0.88
N LYS A 144 -14.95 8.09 -0.35
CA LYS A 144 -15.66 7.08 -1.15
C LYS A 144 -16.45 7.74 -2.28
N ALA A 145 -17.11 8.87 -2.02
CA ALA A 145 -17.84 9.63 -3.05
C ALA A 145 -16.93 10.05 -4.22
N ASN A 146 -15.69 10.50 -3.95
CA ASN A 146 -14.77 10.86 -5.02
C ASN A 146 -14.36 9.65 -5.89
N ILE A 147 -14.27 8.46 -5.30
CA ILE A 147 -14.01 7.21 -6.01
C ILE A 147 -15.20 6.86 -6.89
N ILE A 148 -16.42 6.91 -6.35
CA ILE A 148 -17.66 6.66 -7.07
C ILE A 148 -17.79 7.62 -8.25
N GLU A 149 -17.59 8.91 -8.03
CA GLU A 149 -17.62 9.93 -9.08
C GLU A 149 -16.63 9.63 -10.21
N SER A 150 -15.40 9.19 -9.88
CA SER A 150 -14.43 8.81 -10.89
C SER A 150 -14.86 7.60 -11.73
N ILE A 151 -15.53 6.63 -11.12
CA ILE A 151 -16.11 5.47 -11.80
C ILE A 151 -17.28 5.89 -12.70
N ASP A 152 -18.15 6.79 -12.23
CA ASP A 152 -19.27 7.33 -13.00
C ASP A 152 -18.77 8.15 -14.21
N LEU A 153 -17.58 8.74 -14.13
CA LEU A 153 -16.90 9.43 -15.23
C LEU A 153 -16.15 8.47 -16.18
N GLY A 154 -16.24 7.16 -15.95
CA GLY A 154 -15.74 6.12 -16.85
C GLY A 154 -14.47 5.40 -16.42
N ALA A 155 -13.96 5.61 -15.20
CA ALA A 155 -12.86 4.82 -14.67
C ALA A 155 -13.32 3.37 -14.40
N CYS A 156 -12.69 2.39 -15.06
CA CYS A 156 -13.03 0.97 -15.00
C CYS A 156 -11.97 0.11 -14.31
N SER A 157 -10.97 0.73 -13.69
CA SER A 157 -9.88 0.03 -13.01
C SER A 157 -9.35 0.83 -11.83
N VAL A 158 -8.68 0.14 -10.89
CA VAL A 158 -8.03 0.78 -9.74
C VAL A 158 -7.00 1.81 -10.18
N ASP A 159 -6.26 1.56 -11.26
CA ASP A 159 -5.21 2.47 -11.74
C ASP A 159 -5.80 3.72 -12.40
N GLU A 160 -6.93 3.61 -13.09
CA GLU A 160 -7.66 4.77 -13.61
C GLU A 160 -8.24 5.61 -12.47
N VAL A 161 -8.85 4.99 -11.46
CA VAL A 161 -9.32 5.68 -10.25
C VAL A 161 -8.16 6.39 -9.53
N LYS A 162 -6.99 5.76 -9.39
CA LYS A 162 -5.77 6.42 -8.87
C LYS A 162 -5.34 7.62 -9.72
N SER A 163 -5.44 7.48 -11.04
CA SER A 163 -5.06 8.56 -11.97
C SER A 163 -5.97 9.77 -11.81
N CYS A 164 -7.28 9.55 -11.65
CA CYS A 164 -8.28 10.60 -11.45
C CYS A 164 -8.21 11.24 -10.06
N THR A 165 -8.24 10.41 -9.01
CA THR A 165 -8.39 10.85 -7.62
C THR A 165 -7.07 11.08 -6.90
N LYS A 166 -5.98 10.52 -7.40
CA LYS A 166 -4.67 10.42 -6.74
C LYS A 166 -4.68 9.56 -5.47
N ALA A 167 -5.77 8.88 -5.14
CA ALA A 167 -5.82 7.96 -4.01
C ALA A 167 -4.69 6.92 -4.11
N SER A 168 -4.07 6.58 -2.97
CA SER A 168 -2.97 5.61 -2.87
C SER A 168 -1.68 5.95 -3.63
N THR A 169 -1.53 7.16 -4.19
CA THR A 169 -0.29 7.57 -4.88
C THR A 169 0.74 8.20 -3.95
N GLY A 170 0.40 8.47 -2.71
CA GLY A 170 1.28 9.03 -1.69
C GLY A 170 1.92 7.94 -0.83
N CYS A 171 1.40 7.71 0.39
CA CYS A 171 1.95 6.72 1.32
C CYS A 171 1.62 5.27 0.98
N GLY A 172 0.62 5.01 0.12
CA GLY A 172 0.19 3.68 -0.29
C GLY A 172 -0.64 2.89 0.73
N GLY A 173 -0.81 3.38 1.95
CA GLY A 173 -1.48 2.66 3.04
C GLY A 173 -2.95 2.28 2.77
N CYS A 174 -3.65 3.05 1.95
CA CYS A 174 -5.04 2.78 1.59
C CYS A 174 -5.22 1.85 0.36
N SER A 175 -4.15 1.26 -0.20
CA SER A 175 -4.22 0.52 -1.46
C SER A 175 -5.20 -0.65 -1.44
N ALA A 176 -5.22 -1.42 -0.36
CA ALA A 176 -6.12 -2.57 -0.21
C ALA A 176 -7.58 -2.14 -0.10
N LEU A 177 -7.85 -1.13 0.74
CA LEU A 177 -9.20 -0.59 0.91
C LEU A 177 -9.71 0.05 -0.38
N LEU A 178 -8.87 0.86 -1.06
CA LEU A 178 -9.20 1.44 -2.36
C LEU A 178 -9.60 0.37 -3.37
N LYS A 179 -8.80 -0.71 -3.47
CA LYS A 179 -9.11 -1.83 -4.36
C LYS A 179 -10.47 -2.44 -4.04
N ASN A 180 -10.74 -2.73 -2.77
CA ASN A 180 -12.01 -3.33 -2.35
C ASN A 180 -13.21 -2.43 -2.69
N VAL A 181 -13.11 -1.11 -2.46
CA VAL A 181 -14.16 -0.16 -2.81
C VAL A 181 -14.40 -0.13 -4.33
N VAL A 182 -13.33 -0.04 -5.13
CA VAL A 182 -13.42 0.00 -6.59
C VAL A 182 -14.00 -1.30 -7.15
N ASP A 183 -13.49 -2.46 -6.72
CA ASP A 183 -13.94 -3.76 -7.19
C ASP A 183 -15.44 -3.96 -6.91
N GLN A 184 -15.89 -3.56 -5.73
CA GLN A 184 -17.29 -3.67 -5.35
C GLN A 184 -18.18 -2.71 -6.13
N GLU A 185 -17.78 -1.45 -6.28
CA GLU A 185 -18.55 -0.47 -7.06
C GLU A 185 -18.63 -0.85 -8.54
N LEU A 186 -17.58 -1.40 -9.12
CA LEU A 186 -17.60 -1.93 -10.49
C LEU A 186 -18.52 -3.16 -10.61
N ALA A 187 -18.45 -4.08 -9.65
CA ALA A 187 -19.32 -5.26 -9.62
C ALA A 187 -20.81 -4.91 -9.53
N THR A 188 -21.18 -3.90 -8.72
CA THR A 188 -22.57 -3.42 -8.63
C THR A 188 -23.09 -2.82 -9.95
N ARG A 189 -22.18 -2.32 -10.79
CA ARG A 189 -22.50 -1.80 -12.13
C ARG A 189 -22.44 -2.86 -13.23
N GLY A 190 -22.21 -4.14 -12.86
CA GLY A 190 -22.12 -5.25 -13.81
C GLY A 190 -20.84 -5.23 -14.66
N VAL A 191 -19.81 -4.51 -14.21
CA VAL A 191 -18.50 -4.53 -14.85
C VAL A 191 -17.71 -5.71 -14.27
N ASP A 192 -17.27 -6.62 -15.14
CA ASP A 192 -16.40 -7.73 -14.73
C ASP A 192 -15.05 -7.20 -14.24
N VAL A 193 -14.78 -7.41 -12.96
CA VAL A 193 -13.51 -7.04 -12.37
C VAL A 193 -12.48 -8.12 -12.70
N SER A 194 -11.50 -7.79 -13.53
CA SER A 194 -10.39 -8.71 -13.81
C SER A 194 -9.56 -8.94 -12.56
N ASN A 195 -9.37 -10.22 -12.21
CA ASN A 195 -8.43 -10.65 -11.17
C ASN A 195 -7.03 -10.93 -11.72
N ASP A 196 -6.75 -10.49 -12.93
CA ASP A 196 -5.45 -10.64 -13.58
C ASP A 196 -4.34 -10.02 -12.72
N LEU A 197 -3.23 -10.72 -12.63
CA LEU A 197 -2.07 -10.24 -11.85
C LEU A 197 -1.56 -8.90 -12.38
N CYS A 198 -1.47 -8.78 -13.70
CA CYS A 198 -1.06 -7.57 -14.42
C CYS A 198 -1.29 -7.76 -15.94
N GLN A 199 -1.03 -6.72 -16.73
CA GLN A 199 -1.13 -6.78 -18.19
C GLN A 199 -0.29 -7.89 -18.87
N HIS A 200 0.73 -8.44 -18.18
CA HIS A 200 1.59 -9.49 -18.71
C HIS A 200 1.03 -10.90 -18.45
N PHE A 201 0.18 -11.06 -17.44
CA PHE A 201 -0.46 -12.34 -17.11
C PHE A 201 -1.96 -12.11 -16.83
N ALA A 202 -2.77 -12.66 -17.74
CA ALA A 202 -4.23 -12.71 -17.59
C ALA A 202 -4.64 -13.87 -16.65
N TYR A 203 -3.99 -13.94 -15.49
CA TYR A 203 -4.20 -14.95 -14.46
C TYR A 203 -4.02 -14.29 -13.10
N SER A 204 -4.81 -14.69 -12.12
CA SER A 204 -4.59 -14.36 -10.71
C SER A 204 -3.32 -15.05 -10.17
N ARG A 205 -2.81 -14.59 -9.03
CA ARG A 205 -1.69 -15.25 -8.35
C ARG A 205 -1.97 -16.73 -8.05
N ARG A 206 -3.22 -17.08 -7.71
CA ARG A 206 -3.61 -18.45 -7.40
C ARG A 206 -3.56 -19.32 -8.65
N GLU A 207 -4.14 -18.87 -9.74
CA GLU A 207 -4.11 -19.59 -11.01
C GLU A 207 -2.69 -19.78 -11.52
N LEU A 208 -1.81 -18.78 -11.37
CA LEU A 208 -0.39 -18.93 -11.71
C LEU A 208 0.30 -19.98 -10.82
N TYR A 209 -0.04 -20.03 -9.53
CA TYR A 209 0.47 -21.07 -8.65
C TYR A 209 0.06 -22.46 -9.13
N ASP A 210 -1.21 -22.66 -9.47
CA ASP A 210 -1.74 -23.92 -9.98
C ASP A 210 -1.10 -24.30 -11.32
N ILE A 211 -0.98 -23.35 -12.26
CA ILE A 211 -0.33 -23.54 -13.57
C ILE A 211 1.13 -23.96 -13.40
N ILE A 212 1.89 -23.26 -12.55
CA ILE A 212 3.31 -23.56 -12.29
C ILE A 212 3.45 -24.95 -11.67
N SER A 213 2.58 -25.30 -10.73
CA SER A 213 2.61 -26.60 -10.05
C SER A 213 2.30 -27.76 -11.01
N VAL A 214 1.28 -27.61 -11.84
CA VAL A 214 0.79 -28.64 -12.76
C VAL A 214 1.71 -28.81 -13.98
N GLU A 215 2.04 -27.71 -14.62
CA GLU A 215 2.86 -27.71 -15.83
C GLU A 215 4.39 -27.69 -15.56
N LYS A 216 4.76 -27.64 -14.27
CA LYS A 216 6.14 -27.74 -13.75
C LYS A 216 7.10 -26.70 -14.35
N PHE A 217 6.62 -25.46 -14.49
CA PHE A 217 7.50 -24.35 -14.84
C PHE A 217 8.53 -24.10 -13.74
N THR A 218 9.78 -23.96 -14.10
CA THR A 218 10.91 -23.75 -13.16
C THR A 218 11.60 -22.41 -13.36
N THR A 219 11.25 -21.66 -14.42
CA THR A 219 11.81 -20.33 -14.69
C THR A 219 10.74 -19.34 -15.11
N PHE A 220 10.99 -18.05 -14.82
CA PHE A 220 10.13 -16.96 -15.23
C PHE A 220 10.00 -16.88 -16.76
N GLU A 221 11.10 -17.07 -17.46
CA GLU A 221 11.17 -16.98 -18.93
C GLU A 221 10.31 -18.05 -19.61
N GLN A 222 10.32 -19.26 -19.08
CA GLN A 222 9.44 -20.33 -19.59
C GLN A 222 7.96 -19.97 -19.39
N LEU A 223 7.63 -19.50 -18.19
CA LEU A 223 6.26 -19.14 -17.83
C LEU A 223 5.74 -17.99 -18.70
N ILE A 224 6.49 -16.89 -18.78
CA ILE A 224 6.02 -15.71 -19.53
C ILE A 224 5.93 -15.97 -21.02
N LYS A 225 6.83 -16.78 -21.57
CA LYS A 225 6.80 -17.16 -22.99
C LYS A 225 5.57 -17.99 -23.37
N GLN A 226 5.10 -18.85 -22.46
CA GLN A 226 3.99 -19.77 -22.75
C GLN A 226 2.64 -19.26 -22.26
N LYS A 227 2.61 -18.53 -21.16
CA LYS A 227 1.36 -18.12 -20.46
C LYS A 227 1.23 -16.60 -20.34
N GLY A 228 2.25 -15.85 -20.70
CA GLY A 228 2.26 -14.40 -20.54
C GLY A 228 2.53 -13.64 -21.85
N LYS A 229 2.74 -12.34 -21.69
CA LYS A 229 3.07 -11.40 -22.78
C LYS A 229 4.21 -10.48 -22.35
N GLY A 230 5.02 -10.04 -23.32
CA GLY A 230 6.10 -9.09 -23.08
C GLY A 230 7.24 -9.62 -22.19
N SER A 231 7.89 -8.75 -21.43
CA SER A 231 9.08 -9.05 -20.60
C SER A 231 8.84 -9.10 -19.10
N GLY A 232 7.58 -8.86 -18.66
CA GLY A 232 7.21 -8.78 -17.25
C GLY A 232 7.41 -7.39 -16.64
N CYS A 233 6.91 -7.19 -15.43
CA CYS A 233 6.95 -5.92 -14.69
C CYS A 233 7.24 -6.14 -13.19
N GLU A 234 7.29 -5.04 -12.44
CA GLU A 234 7.50 -4.99 -10.98
C GLU A 234 6.45 -5.77 -10.17
N ILE A 235 5.32 -6.15 -10.77
CA ILE A 235 4.27 -6.93 -10.12
C ILE A 235 4.48 -8.43 -10.37
N CYS A 236 4.58 -8.84 -11.64
CA CYS A 236 4.61 -10.26 -11.96
C CYS A 236 5.96 -10.93 -11.66
N LYS A 237 7.10 -10.24 -11.85
CA LYS A 237 8.42 -10.84 -11.56
C LYS A 237 8.56 -11.25 -10.10
N PRO A 238 8.36 -10.37 -9.08
CA PRO A 238 8.45 -10.78 -7.68
C PRO A 238 7.34 -11.76 -7.27
N THR A 239 6.15 -11.67 -7.87
CA THR A 239 5.07 -12.62 -7.59
C THR A 239 5.42 -14.03 -8.07
N VAL A 240 5.89 -14.16 -9.30
CA VAL A 240 6.33 -15.45 -9.86
C VAL A 240 7.55 -15.97 -9.11
N ALA A 241 8.52 -15.11 -8.73
CA ALA A 241 9.64 -15.51 -7.90
C ALA A 241 9.18 -16.11 -6.56
N SER A 242 8.21 -15.48 -5.91
CA SER A 242 7.61 -16.00 -4.66
C SER A 242 6.92 -17.36 -4.87
N ILE A 243 6.21 -17.56 -5.98
CA ILE A 243 5.57 -18.83 -6.32
C ILE A 243 6.64 -19.91 -6.58
N LEU A 244 7.64 -19.61 -7.42
CA LEU A 244 8.73 -20.55 -7.71
C LEU A 244 9.50 -20.93 -6.45
N ALA A 245 9.77 -19.98 -5.55
CA ALA A 245 10.42 -20.24 -4.26
C ALA A 245 9.58 -21.15 -3.37
N SER A 246 8.26 -21.01 -3.37
CA SER A 246 7.36 -21.86 -2.55
C SER A 246 7.19 -23.27 -3.09
N ILE A 247 7.34 -23.48 -4.40
CA ILE A 247 7.14 -24.78 -5.05
C ILE A 247 8.48 -25.51 -5.31
N TRP A 248 9.52 -24.77 -5.76
CA TRP A 248 10.76 -25.31 -6.32
C TRP A 248 12.01 -24.73 -5.65
N ASN A 249 12.21 -24.94 -4.37
CA ASN A 249 13.38 -24.40 -3.65
C ASN A 249 14.72 -24.69 -4.36
N ASP A 250 14.89 -25.87 -4.92
CA ASP A 250 16.14 -26.26 -5.62
C ASP A 250 16.43 -25.43 -6.85
N TYR A 251 15.38 -24.95 -7.54
CA TYR A 251 15.52 -24.15 -8.75
C TYR A 251 15.73 -22.68 -8.46
N ILE A 252 15.10 -22.17 -7.40
CA ILE A 252 15.15 -20.75 -7.07
C ILE A 252 16.55 -20.28 -6.69
N LEU A 253 17.39 -21.15 -6.16
CA LEU A 253 18.78 -20.85 -5.80
C LEU A 253 19.77 -20.87 -6.98
N LYS A 254 19.32 -21.23 -8.17
CA LYS A 254 20.17 -21.19 -9.37
C LYS A 254 20.46 -19.75 -9.79
N SER A 255 21.66 -19.51 -10.30
CA SER A 255 22.12 -18.17 -10.72
C SER A 255 21.19 -17.49 -11.73
N ALA A 256 20.54 -18.24 -12.62
CA ALA A 256 19.55 -17.70 -13.56
C ALA A 256 18.29 -17.13 -12.89
N GLN A 257 18.00 -17.52 -11.64
CA GLN A 257 16.85 -17.04 -10.87
C GLN A 257 17.19 -15.92 -9.88
N VAL A 258 18.47 -15.60 -9.72
CA VAL A 258 18.92 -14.53 -8.79
C VAL A 258 18.19 -13.20 -9.05
N PRO A 259 17.98 -12.73 -10.29
CA PRO A 259 17.27 -11.49 -10.56
C PRO A 259 15.82 -11.47 -10.07
N LEU A 260 15.23 -12.63 -9.79
CA LEU A 260 13.84 -12.76 -9.35
C LEU A 260 13.70 -12.86 -7.83
N GLN A 261 14.79 -13.18 -7.12
CA GLN A 261 14.75 -13.48 -5.68
C GLN A 261 14.90 -12.26 -4.80
N ASP A 262 15.65 -11.29 -5.26
CA ASP A 262 15.98 -10.09 -4.49
C ASP A 262 15.14 -8.91 -4.96
N THR A 263 14.16 -8.52 -4.15
CA THR A 263 13.30 -7.39 -4.42
C THR A 263 13.87 -6.07 -3.89
N ASN A 264 14.93 -6.11 -3.07
CA ASN A 264 15.42 -4.93 -2.39
C ASN A 264 16.75 -4.43 -2.92
N ASP A 265 17.58 -5.28 -3.50
CA ASP A 265 18.94 -4.89 -3.82
C ASP A 265 19.21 -5.06 -5.28
N ASN A 266 19.35 -5.85 -6.02
CA ASN A 266 19.91 -5.95 -7.35
C ASN A 266 18.94 -5.51 -8.43
N PHE A 267 18.35 -6.45 -9.11
CA PHE A 267 17.62 -6.20 -10.34
C PHE A 267 16.21 -5.66 -10.09
N LEU A 268 15.54 -6.14 -9.04
CA LEU A 268 14.12 -5.82 -8.83
C LEU A 268 13.93 -4.47 -8.13
N ALA A 269 14.87 -4.04 -7.29
CA ALA A 269 14.79 -2.77 -6.57
C ALA A 269 14.74 -1.56 -7.50
N ASN A 270 15.41 -1.63 -8.64
CA ASN A 270 15.48 -0.55 -9.63
C ASN A 270 14.54 -0.75 -10.83
N MET A 271 13.66 -1.75 -10.78
CA MET A 271 12.72 -2.00 -11.87
C MET A 271 11.59 -0.98 -11.85
N GLN A 272 11.32 -0.40 -13.02
CA GLN A 272 10.23 0.54 -13.23
C GLN A 272 8.91 -0.17 -13.56
N LYS A 273 7.81 0.55 -13.53
CA LYS A 273 6.46 0.00 -13.79
C LYS A 273 6.32 -0.63 -15.17
N ASP A 274 7.04 -0.11 -16.15
CA ASP A 274 7.05 -0.61 -17.53
C ASP A 274 7.99 -1.80 -17.77
N GLY A 275 8.65 -2.29 -16.71
CA GLY A 275 9.60 -3.39 -16.77
C GLY A 275 11.02 -2.98 -17.15
N THR A 276 11.29 -1.70 -17.36
CA THR A 276 12.65 -1.17 -17.53
C THR A 276 13.37 -1.07 -16.18
N TYR A 277 14.66 -0.80 -16.20
CA TYR A 277 15.48 -0.66 -15.00
C TYR A 277 16.08 0.73 -14.92
N SER A 278 15.98 1.34 -13.73
CA SER A 278 16.73 2.54 -13.42
C SER A 278 18.17 2.18 -13.07
N ILE A 279 19.12 2.94 -13.61
CA ILE A 279 20.55 2.81 -13.30
C ILE A 279 20.96 4.02 -12.48
N VAL A 280 21.42 3.78 -11.26
CA VAL A 280 21.92 4.83 -10.37
C VAL A 280 23.44 4.74 -10.29
N PRO A 281 24.20 5.58 -11.02
CA PRO A 281 25.65 5.59 -10.92
C PRO A 281 26.09 5.91 -9.48
N ARG A 282 27.03 5.12 -8.97
CA ARG A 282 27.58 5.37 -7.62
C ARG A 282 28.50 6.59 -7.65
N ILE A 283 28.08 7.64 -6.94
CA ILE A 283 28.83 8.89 -6.80
C ILE A 283 29.08 9.14 -5.30
N PRO A 284 30.20 8.62 -4.74
CA PRO A 284 30.46 8.72 -3.30
C PRO A 284 30.53 10.17 -2.84
N GLY A 285 29.77 10.52 -1.79
CA GLY A 285 29.74 11.88 -1.25
C GLY A 285 29.19 12.95 -2.19
N GLY A 286 28.63 12.55 -3.34
CA GLY A 286 28.13 13.49 -4.35
C GLY A 286 29.23 14.15 -5.19
N GLU A 287 30.50 13.79 -4.99
CA GLU A 287 31.62 14.33 -5.73
C GLU A 287 31.82 13.60 -7.06
N ILE A 288 31.75 14.35 -8.16
CA ILE A 288 31.96 13.83 -9.51
C ILE A 288 32.86 14.77 -10.31
N THR A 289 33.82 14.21 -11.04
CA THR A 289 34.65 15.00 -11.94
C THR A 289 33.90 15.38 -13.21
N PRO A 290 34.22 16.52 -13.86
CA PRO A 290 33.60 16.89 -15.11
C PRO A 290 33.66 15.80 -16.19
N ASP A 291 34.80 15.10 -16.30
CA ASP A 291 34.96 14.01 -17.28
C ASP A 291 33.98 12.86 -17.03
N LYS A 292 33.79 12.44 -15.77
CA LYS A 292 32.80 11.42 -15.40
C LYS A 292 31.37 11.85 -15.70
N LEU A 293 31.05 13.12 -15.47
CA LEU A 293 29.74 13.68 -15.78
C LEU A 293 29.49 13.67 -17.30
N ILE A 294 30.51 14.02 -18.09
CA ILE A 294 30.44 13.94 -19.55
C ILE A 294 30.22 12.50 -20.01
N VAL A 295 30.89 11.52 -19.43
CA VAL A 295 30.70 10.10 -19.75
C VAL A 295 29.26 9.67 -19.49
N ILE A 296 28.68 10.03 -18.35
CA ILE A 296 27.26 9.73 -18.03
C ILE A 296 26.36 10.30 -19.12
N GLY A 297 26.54 11.58 -19.47
CA GLY A 297 25.74 12.23 -20.52
C GLY A 297 25.91 11.58 -21.90
N GLN A 298 27.13 11.17 -22.27
CA GLN A 298 27.41 10.48 -23.54
C GLN A 298 26.73 9.11 -23.59
N VAL A 299 26.78 8.33 -22.50
CA VAL A 299 26.12 7.02 -22.41
C VAL A 299 24.60 7.18 -22.50
N ALA A 300 24.03 8.12 -21.74
CA ALA A 300 22.60 8.40 -21.79
C ALA A 300 22.15 8.79 -23.21
N LYS A 301 22.90 9.65 -23.88
CA LYS A 301 22.62 10.04 -25.27
C LYS A 301 22.75 8.86 -26.25
N LYS A 302 23.80 8.03 -26.12
CA LYS A 302 24.06 6.88 -27.00
C LYS A 302 22.92 5.86 -26.96
N TYR A 303 22.38 5.61 -25.77
CA TYR A 303 21.34 4.60 -25.56
C TYR A 303 19.93 5.19 -25.44
N ASN A 304 19.77 6.48 -25.68
CA ASN A 304 18.50 7.22 -25.58
C ASN A 304 17.82 7.00 -24.22
N LEU A 305 18.59 7.11 -23.13
CA LEU A 305 18.09 6.92 -21.77
C LEU A 305 17.44 8.20 -21.26
N TYR A 306 16.32 8.04 -20.56
CA TYR A 306 15.77 9.11 -19.75
C TYR A 306 16.70 9.39 -18.57
N THR A 307 17.04 10.65 -18.34
CA THR A 307 17.99 11.03 -17.28
C THR A 307 17.38 12.08 -16.37
N LYS A 308 17.52 11.87 -15.07
CA LYS A 308 16.93 12.73 -14.05
C LYS A 308 17.89 12.90 -12.86
N ILE A 309 17.96 14.11 -12.33
CA ILE A 309 18.53 14.36 -11.00
C ILE A 309 17.39 14.32 -10.00
N THR A 310 17.43 13.38 -9.07
CA THR A 310 16.38 13.17 -8.08
C THR A 310 16.48 14.18 -6.94
N GLY A 311 15.42 14.34 -6.15
CA GLY A 311 15.42 15.17 -4.94
C GLY A 311 16.44 14.74 -3.89
N GLY A 312 16.91 13.48 -3.92
CA GLY A 312 18.02 12.98 -3.11
C GLY A 312 19.41 13.24 -3.73
N GLN A 313 19.50 14.09 -4.75
CA GLN A 313 20.75 14.46 -5.44
C GLN A 313 21.45 13.28 -6.13
N ARG A 314 20.70 12.26 -6.55
CA ARG A 314 21.21 11.15 -7.35
C ARG A 314 20.90 11.38 -8.82
N ILE A 315 21.77 10.89 -9.69
CA ILE A 315 21.50 10.76 -11.12
C ILE A 315 20.83 9.40 -11.34
N ASP A 316 19.68 9.43 -11.98
CA ASP A 316 18.86 8.26 -12.31
C ASP A 316 18.75 8.12 -13.82
#